data_b5eaaa539258cf3f674fef452728abc0
#
_entry.id   b5eaaa539258cf3f674fef452728abc0
#
_cell.length_a   1.000
_cell.length_b   1.000
_cell.length_c   1.000
_cell.angle_alpha   90.00
_cell.angle_beta   90.00
_cell.angle_gamma   90.00
#
_symmetry.space_group_name_H-M   'P 1'
#
loop_
_entity.id
_entity.type
_entity.pdbx_description
1 polymer ?
#
loop_
_entity_poly.entity_id
_entity_poly.type
_entity_poly.pdbx_seq_one_letter_code
_entity_poly.pdbx_strand_id
1 'polypeptide(L)'
;ECVELVDDLYKFRDCYFETHSLDDATRKTSDVAQQMEQTLKKMEEQEQSLKHKAEFLLQKGRCLNVAQDFSAVAEECLSRAVKLEPGLVDGWNALGEQYWKKGDMIGARNCFTGALQQKKNKVSLRNLSMVLRQLPAPDSDSAGKQVLESVDLASQAVAMDEQDGTSWYILGNAYLSLFFTSGQNQQFSTKAFSAYAQSEKVDKVASSSPELHFNRANLFQYEEMFSSALAGYSRAAALDPSWAELTAKEKQLLEYLEKVTELAENKGKVKARRLRTMLSNLSSSALGPCSSPQFRSPSGRVGSLEPVTLSSLKHGHNAGVAALGKVVFSLASEGRMAFTFGMVDSEETCMVVTVYNTANSWGVLIGDSVVIPEPLLKRHSITHKDKTFDFKSIRVDSPLLLIVNGKKQNIHSQIVTSISYRPQHE
;
A
#
# COMPACT_ATOMS: atom_id res chain seq x y z
N GLU A 1 -1.24 34.50 -21.50
CA GLU A 1 0.23 34.55 -21.33
C GLU A 1 0.66 34.03 -19.95
N CYS A 2 0.23 34.62 -18.78
CA CYS A 2 0.56 34.05 -17.45
C CYS A 2 0.02 32.63 -17.26
N VAL A 3 -1.18 32.32 -17.75
CA VAL A 3 -1.77 30.96 -17.72
C VAL A 3 -0.89 29.99 -18.47
N GLU A 4 -0.50 30.30 -19.68
CA GLU A 4 0.37 29.46 -20.52
C GLU A 4 1.74 29.22 -19.86
N LEU A 5 2.34 30.25 -19.26
CA LEU A 5 3.62 30.10 -18.55
C LEU A 5 3.53 29.12 -17.37
N VAL A 6 2.42 29.15 -16.62
CA VAL A 6 2.19 28.26 -15.50
C VAL A 6 1.83 26.84 -15.99
N ASP A 7 1.02 26.71 -17.03
CA ASP A 7 0.69 25.40 -17.61
C ASP A 7 1.92 24.72 -18.22
N ASP A 8 2.82 25.47 -18.85
CA ASP A 8 4.11 24.96 -19.34
C ASP A 8 5.03 24.51 -18.20
N LEU A 9 5.00 25.20 -17.05
CA LEU A 9 5.75 24.80 -15.85
C LEU A 9 5.21 23.45 -15.29
N TYR A 10 3.89 23.30 -15.18
CA TYR A 10 3.30 22.04 -14.75
C TYR A 10 3.60 20.92 -15.75
N LYS A 11 3.49 21.17 -17.04
CA LYS A 11 3.87 20.22 -18.08
C LYS A 11 5.34 19.82 -17.99
N PHE A 12 6.25 20.76 -17.73
CA PHE A 12 7.67 20.46 -17.52
C PHE A 12 7.87 19.50 -16.33
N ARG A 13 7.22 19.76 -15.19
CA ARG A 13 7.26 18.89 -14.00
C ARG A 13 6.73 17.50 -14.30
N ASP A 14 5.55 17.41 -14.90
CA ASP A 14 4.79 16.17 -15.06
C ASP A 14 5.37 15.29 -16.16
N CYS A 15 5.83 15.90 -17.26
CA CYS A 15 6.45 15.22 -18.40
C CYS A 15 7.99 15.19 -18.32
N TYR A 16 8.59 15.40 -17.15
CA TYR A 16 10.05 15.54 -16.99
C TYR A 16 10.81 14.37 -17.63
N PHE A 17 10.37 13.13 -17.42
CA PHE A 17 10.98 11.92 -17.99
C PHE A 17 10.64 11.65 -19.46
N GLU A 18 9.87 12.50 -20.13
CA GLU A 18 9.75 12.46 -21.58
C GLU A 18 10.97 13.09 -22.29
N THR A 19 11.66 14.02 -21.61
CA THR A 19 12.81 14.77 -22.14
C THR A 19 14.11 14.49 -21.38
N HIS A 20 14.05 13.88 -20.22
CA HIS A 20 15.18 13.53 -19.36
C HIS A 20 15.22 12.03 -19.09
N SER A 21 16.44 11.51 -18.88
CA SER A 21 16.62 10.09 -18.50
C SER A 21 16.31 9.84 -17.03
N LEU A 22 16.20 8.56 -16.64
CA LEU A 22 16.08 8.20 -15.22
C LEU A 22 17.35 8.56 -14.42
N ASP A 23 18.51 8.67 -15.05
CA ASP A 23 19.74 9.10 -14.39
C ASP A 23 19.66 10.55 -13.92
N ASP A 24 18.79 11.36 -14.54
CA ASP A 24 18.53 12.75 -14.14
C ASP A 24 17.50 12.89 -13.01
N ALA A 25 16.93 11.78 -12.50
CA ALA A 25 15.87 11.80 -11.49
C ALA A 25 16.24 12.60 -10.23
N THR A 26 17.50 12.54 -9.79
CA THR A 26 18.01 13.31 -8.64
C THR A 26 17.96 14.83 -8.85
N ARG A 27 17.92 15.29 -10.09
CA ARG A 27 17.91 16.71 -10.47
C ARG A 27 16.50 17.26 -10.66
N LYS A 28 15.48 16.38 -10.80
CA LYS A 28 14.11 16.80 -11.12
C LYS A 28 13.60 17.91 -10.21
N THR A 29 13.75 17.76 -8.89
CA THR A 29 13.28 18.74 -7.91
C THR A 29 13.97 20.11 -8.09
N SER A 30 15.29 20.11 -8.29
CA SER A 30 16.06 21.35 -8.50
C SER A 30 15.73 22.00 -9.82
N ASP A 31 15.56 21.22 -10.88
CA ASP A 31 15.25 21.73 -12.23
C ASP A 31 13.83 22.34 -12.27
N VAL A 32 12.86 21.71 -11.59
CA VAL A 32 11.50 22.24 -11.43
C VAL A 32 11.52 23.53 -10.61
N ALA A 33 12.30 23.59 -9.51
CA ALA A 33 12.43 24.81 -8.71
C ALA A 33 13.05 25.97 -9.53
N GLN A 34 14.08 25.69 -10.31
CA GLN A 34 14.70 26.68 -11.20
C GLN A 34 13.71 27.20 -12.26
N GLN A 35 12.94 26.30 -12.88
CA GLN A 35 11.92 26.67 -13.86
C GLN A 35 10.79 27.48 -13.21
N MET A 36 10.40 27.17 -11.99
CA MET A 36 9.43 27.93 -11.19
C MET A 36 9.92 29.38 -10.97
N GLU A 37 11.17 29.57 -10.53
CA GLU A 37 11.74 30.90 -10.31
C GLU A 37 11.78 31.74 -11.61
N GLN A 38 12.15 31.12 -12.73
CA GLN A 38 12.14 31.79 -14.04
C GLN A 38 10.71 32.18 -14.45
N THR A 39 9.75 31.31 -14.21
CA THR A 39 8.33 31.57 -14.50
C THR A 39 7.80 32.73 -13.66
N LEU A 40 8.07 32.74 -12.35
CA LEU A 40 7.69 33.82 -11.45
C LEU A 40 8.26 35.17 -11.92
N LYS A 41 9.54 35.23 -12.28
CA LYS A 41 10.18 36.46 -12.75
C LYS A 41 9.49 36.99 -14.01
N LYS A 42 9.20 36.14 -14.99
CA LYS A 42 8.48 36.53 -16.21
C LYS A 42 7.06 37.05 -15.91
N MET A 43 6.37 36.43 -14.92
CA MET A 43 5.04 36.88 -14.50
C MET A 43 5.09 38.26 -13.81
N GLU A 44 6.09 38.54 -12.97
CA GLU A 44 6.27 39.81 -12.27
C GLU A 44 6.60 40.96 -13.24
N GLU A 45 7.33 40.69 -14.29
CA GLU A 45 7.57 41.66 -15.37
C GLU A 45 6.26 42.08 -16.08
N GLN A 46 5.26 41.22 -16.09
CA GLN A 46 3.94 41.44 -16.71
C GLN A 46 2.89 42.02 -15.74
N GLU A 47 3.13 42.01 -14.43
CA GLU A 47 2.13 42.37 -13.39
C GLU A 47 1.52 43.78 -13.61
N GLN A 48 2.35 44.75 -14.10
CA GLN A 48 1.89 46.14 -14.33
C GLN A 48 0.85 46.29 -15.44
N SER A 49 0.74 45.29 -16.32
CA SER A 49 -0.18 45.31 -17.48
C SER A 49 -1.53 44.59 -17.23
N LEU A 50 -1.71 43.92 -16.09
CA LEU A 50 -2.84 43.02 -15.87
C LEU A 50 -4.07 43.72 -15.29
N LYS A 51 -5.18 43.66 -16.05
CA LYS A 51 -6.51 44.16 -15.62
C LYS A 51 -7.21 43.28 -14.58
N HIS A 52 -6.83 42.00 -14.45
CA HIS A 52 -7.50 41.00 -13.62
C HIS A 52 -6.62 40.54 -12.46
N LYS A 53 -6.73 41.22 -11.32
CA LYS A 53 -5.92 40.95 -10.12
C LYS A 53 -6.17 39.54 -9.55
N ALA A 54 -7.40 39.04 -9.61
CA ALA A 54 -7.73 37.70 -9.10
C ALA A 54 -7.03 36.60 -9.90
N GLU A 55 -7.09 36.70 -11.24
CA GLU A 55 -6.44 35.75 -12.15
C GLU A 55 -4.91 35.74 -11.97
N PHE A 56 -4.30 36.93 -11.85
CA PHE A 56 -2.86 37.03 -11.60
C PHE A 56 -2.45 36.35 -10.28
N LEU A 57 -3.21 36.61 -9.19
CA LEU A 57 -2.96 35.98 -7.90
C LEU A 57 -3.16 34.47 -7.95
N LEU A 58 -4.14 34.00 -8.71
CA LEU A 58 -4.33 32.57 -8.97
C LEU A 58 -3.10 31.97 -9.65
N GLN A 59 -2.64 32.56 -10.75
CA GLN A 59 -1.51 32.01 -11.49
C GLN A 59 -0.20 32.10 -10.67
N LYS A 60 0.02 33.19 -9.93
CA LYS A 60 1.17 33.32 -9.01
C LYS A 60 1.13 32.22 -7.91
N GLY A 61 -0.03 32.00 -7.32
CA GLY A 61 -0.24 30.95 -6.34
C GLY A 61 -0.04 29.54 -6.91
N ARG A 62 -0.57 29.27 -8.12
CA ARG A 62 -0.33 28.00 -8.84
C ARG A 62 1.14 27.80 -9.17
N CYS A 63 1.83 28.82 -9.64
CA CYS A 63 3.26 28.73 -9.94
C CYS A 63 4.05 28.30 -8.70
N LEU A 64 3.81 28.93 -7.55
CA LEU A 64 4.44 28.57 -6.28
C LEU A 64 4.00 27.19 -5.75
N ASN A 65 2.78 26.74 -6.10
CA ASN A 65 2.23 25.45 -5.69
C ASN A 65 2.87 24.28 -6.45
N VAL A 66 3.65 24.50 -7.49
CA VAL A 66 4.36 23.42 -8.22
C VAL A 66 5.36 22.68 -7.34
N ALA A 67 5.92 23.35 -6.34
CA ALA A 67 6.80 22.74 -5.35
C ALA A 67 6.06 21.73 -4.47
N GLN A 68 6.78 20.70 -4.00
CA GLN A 68 6.19 19.67 -3.13
C GLN A 68 5.83 20.20 -1.75
N ASP A 69 6.59 21.17 -1.23
CA ASP A 69 6.42 21.72 0.10
C ASP A 69 5.35 22.81 0.16
N PHE A 70 4.81 23.02 1.37
CA PHE A 70 3.91 24.12 1.68
C PHE A 70 4.57 25.48 1.47
N SER A 71 3.84 26.41 0.84
CA SER A 71 4.27 27.81 0.65
C SER A 71 3.24 28.78 1.23
N ALA A 72 3.64 29.53 2.27
CA ALA A 72 2.77 30.56 2.85
C ALA A 72 2.42 31.66 1.86
N VAL A 73 3.32 31.99 0.93
CA VAL A 73 3.08 32.97 -0.13
C VAL A 73 2.05 32.46 -1.14
N ALA A 74 2.12 31.16 -1.50
CA ALA A 74 1.11 30.53 -2.36
C ALA A 74 -0.27 30.54 -1.67
N GLU A 75 -0.35 30.13 -0.40
CA GLU A 75 -1.59 30.16 0.41
C GLU A 75 -2.20 31.57 0.42
N GLU A 76 -1.40 32.62 0.67
CA GLU A 76 -1.87 34.00 0.66
C GLU A 76 -2.42 34.42 -0.70
N CYS A 77 -1.66 34.18 -1.79
CA CYS A 77 -2.08 34.52 -3.14
C CYS A 77 -3.40 33.83 -3.52
N LEU A 78 -3.49 32.50 -3.28
CA LEU A 78 -4.66 31.70 -3.60
C LEU A 78 -5.88 32.10 -2.75
N SER A 79 -5.68 32.33 -1.46
CA SER A 79 -6.75 32.79 -0.55
C SER A 79 -7.31 34.15 -0.98
N ARG A 80 -6.45 35.07 -1.44
CA ARG A 80 -6.88 36.37 -1.98
C ARG A 80 -7.59 36.22 -3.32
N ALA A 81 -7.11 35.33 -4.20
CA ALA A 81 -7.74 35.08 -5.49
C ALA A 81 -9.18 34.59 -5.33
N VAL A 82 -9.42 33.56 -4.51
CA VAL A 82 -10.78 33.03 -4.28
C VAL A 82 -11.70 33.99 -3.52
N LYS A 83 -11.16 34.90 -2.69
CA LYS A 83 -11.94 35.96 -2.04
C LYS A 83 -12.38 37.03 -3.02
N LEU A 84 -11.52 37.38 -3.99
CA LEU A 84 -11.86 38.35 -5.03
C LEU A 84 -12.83 37.78 -6.06
N GLU A 85 -12.67 36.53 -6.41
CA GLU A 85 -13.50 35.82 -7.41
C GLU A 85 -13.81 34.39 -6.94
N PRO A 86 -14.90 34.19 -6.16
CA PRO A 86 -15.26 32.88 -5.61
C PRO A 86 -15.57 31.80 -6.66
N GLY A 87 -15.83 32.19 -7.91
CA GLY A 87 -16.08 31.26 -9.03
C GLY A 87 -14.82 30.57 -9.57
N LEU A 88 -13.62 30.93 -9.12
CA LEU A 88 -12.35 30.34 -9.56
C LEU A 88 -12.17 28.94 -8.97
N VAL A 89 -12.66 27.92 -9.68
CA VAL A 89 -12.56 26.50 -9.26
C VAL A 89 -11.11 26.07 -9.08
N ASP A 90 -10.22 26.44 -9.99
CA ASP A 90 -8.79 26.11 -9.91
C ASP A 90 -8.11 26.78 -8.71
N GLY A 91 -8.58 27.98 -8.33
CA GLY A 91 -8.14 28.66 -7.12
C GLY A 91 -8.49 27.89 -5.84
N TRP A 92 -9.71 27.37 -5.75
CA TRP A 92 -10.13 26.51 -4.65
C TRP A 92 -9.34 25.23 -4.59
N ASN A 93 -9.10 24.57 -5.74
CA ASN A 93 -8.31 23.34 -5.80
C ASN A 93 -6.86 23.57 -5.36
N ALA A 94 -6.19 24.58 -5.91
CA ALA A 94 -4.82 24.90 -5.55
C ALA A 94 -4.66 25.33 -4.07
N LEU A 95 -5.66 26.06 -3.53
CA LEU A 95 -5.69 26.41 -2.10
C LEU A 95 -5.89 25.17 -1.23
N GLY A 96 -6.76 24.24 -1.64
CA GLY A 96 -6.97 22.96 -0.96
C GLY A 96 -5.70 22.12 -0.92
N GLU A 97 -4.91 22.11 -1.99
CA GLU A 97 -3.60 21.45 -2.02
C GLU A 97 -2.60 22.10 -1.05
N GLN A 98 -2.57 23.43 -0.96
CA GLN A 98 -1.73 24.12 0.04
C GLN A 98 -2.12 23.75 1.47
N TYR A 99 -3.42 23.70 1.81
CA TYR A 99 -3.87 23.23 3.11
C TYR A 99 -3.48 21.78 3.36
N TRP A 100 -3.59 20.93 2.34
CA TRP A 100 -3.14 19.53 2.44
C TRP A 100 -1.64 19.42 2.69
N LYS A 101 -0.80 20.14 1.95
CA LYS A 101 0.66 20.21 2.17
C LYS A 101 1.02 20.72 3.57
N LYS A 102 0.22 21.64 4.12
CA LYS A 102 0.36 22.16 5.47
C LYS A 102 -0.05 21.15 6.56
N GLY A 103 -0.75 20.06 6.20
CA GLY A 103 -1.33 19.10 7.12
C GLY A 103 -2.73 19.49 7.65
N ASP A 104 -3.32 20.58 7.15
CA ASP A 104 -4.70 20.99 7.49
C ASP A 104 -5.72 20.28 6.60
N MET A 105 -6.03 19.04 6.97
CA MET A 105 -6.99 18.20 6.22
C MET A 105 -8.42 18.77 6.24
N ILE A 106 -8.79 19.51 7.28
CA ILE A 106 -10.12 20.14 7.38
C ILE A 106 -10.21 21.33 6.42
N GLY A 107 -9.19 22.17 6.38
CA GLY A 107 -9.07 23.26 5.43
C GLY A 107 -9.08 22.76 3.99
N ALA A 108 -8.30 21.72 3.68
CA ALA A 108 -8.27 21.08 2.37
C ALA A 108 -9.66 20.56 1.96
N ARG A 109 -10.34 19.80 2.83
CA ARG A 109 -11.72 19.32 2.57
C ARG A 109 -12.67 20.45 2.25
N ASN A 110 -12.63 21.55 3.03
CA ASN A 110 -13.52 22.69 2.84
C ASN A 110 -13.28 23.35 1.48
N CYS A 111 -12.01 23.48 1.05
CA CYS A 111 -11.68 24.05 -0.25
C CYS A 111 -12.18 23.17 -1.41
N PHE A 112 -11.93 21.85 -1.38
CA PHE A 112 -12.40 20.95 -2.43
C PHE A 112 -13.93 20.87 -2.49
N THR A 113 -14.59 20.90 -1.34
CA THR A 113 -16.06 20.98 -1.27
C THR A 113 -16.55 22.32 -1.84
N GLY A 114 -15.90 23.44 -1.50
CA GLY A 114 -16.22 24.76 -2.07
C GLY A 114 -16.06 24.80 -3.59
N ALA A 115 -15.01 24.19 -4.13
CA ALA A 115 -14.81 24.05 -5.58
C ALA A 115 -15.95 23.26 -6.24
N LEU A 116 -16.40 22.15 -5.63
CA LEU A 116 -17.51 21.33 -6.14
C LEU A 116 -18.85 22.06 -6.09
N GLN A 117 -19.06 22.97 -5.12
CA GLN A 117 -20.26 23.83 -5.07
C GLN A 117 -20.30 24.83 -6.22
N GLN A 118 -19.13 25.29 -6.72
CA GLN A 118 -19.06 26.17 -7.89
C GLN A 118 -19.30 25.37 -9.18
N LYS A 119 -18.55 24.29 -9.36
CA LYS A 119 -18.67 23.42 -10.55
C LYS A 119 -18.14 22.03 -10.26
N LYS A 120 -18.92 21.01 -10.64
CA LYS A 120 -18.44 19.62 -10.60
C LYS A 120 -17.24 19.45 -11.55
N ASN A 121 -16.12 18.94 -11.02
CA ASN A 121 -14.89 18.72 -11.77
C ASN A 121 -14.10 17.54 -11.20
N LYS A 122 -13.30 16.89 -12.03
CA LYS A 122 -12.55 15.68 -11.67
C LYS A 122 -11.47 15.94 -10.59
N VAL A 123 -10.81 17.11 -10.62
CA VAL A 123 -9.73 17.46 -9.69
C VAL A 123 -10.26 17.55 -8.26
N SER A 124 -11.33 18.33 -8.05
CA SER A 124 -11.94 18.44 -6.71
C SER A 124 -12.48 17.11 -6.20
N LEU A 125 -13.08 16.29 -7.08
CA LEU A 125 -13.59 14.96 -6.71
C LEU A 125 -12.48 14.03 -6.23
N ARG A 126 -11.40 13.92 -7.00
CA ARG A 126 -10.28 13.02 -6.63
C ARG A 126 -9.54 13.51 -5.38
N ASN A 127 -9.31 14.83 -5.24
CA ASN A 127 -8.62 15.39 -4.09
C ASN A 127 -9.47 15.29 -2.82
N LEU A 128 -10.79 15.50 -2.91
CA LEU A 128 -11.70 15.25 -1.79
C LEU A 128 -11.72 13.78 -1.39
N SER A 129 -11.74 12.85 -2.35
CA SER A 129 -11.58 11.41 -2.09
C SER A 129 -10.30 11.11 -1.30
N MET A 130 -9.18 11.72 -1.68
CA MET A 130 -7.89 11.54 -0.99
C MET A 130 -7.94 12.06 0.45
N VAL A 131 -8.46 13.27 0.66
CA VAL A 131 -8.54 13.90 1.99
C VAL A 131 -9.45 13.13 2.92
N LEU A 132 -10.60 12.63 2.45
CA LEU A 132 -11.52 11.85 3.28
C LEU A 132 -10.85 10.64 3.93
N ARG A 133 -9.98 9.94 3.21
CA ARG A 133 -9.23 8.79 3.76
C ARG A 133 -8.18 9.15 4.81
N GLN A 134 -7.78 10.42 4.89
CA GLN A 134 -6.78 10.92 5.85
C GLN A 134 -7.42 11.59 7.07
N LEU A 135 -8.70 11.93 7.00
CA LEU A 135 -9.41 12.50 8.13
C LEU A 135 -9.64 11.45 9.22
N PRO A 136 -9.42 11.80 10.50
CA PRO A 136 -9.74 10.90 11.60
C PRO A 136 -11.24 10.62 11.66
N ALA A 137 -11.60 9.37 11.85
CA ALA A 137 -12.98 8.96 12.08
C ALA A 137 -13.21 8.69 13.57
N PRO A 138 -14.40 9.02 14.13
CA PRO A 138 -14.68 8.80 15.54
C PRO A 138 -14.79 7.32 15.93
N ASP A 139 -15.16 6.47 14.97
CA ASP A 139 -15.32 5.03 15.13
C ASP A 139 -15.11 4.28 13.81
N SER A 140 -15.07 2.95 13.88
CA SER A 140 -14.85 2.09 12.71
C SER A 140 -15.96 2.17 11.66
N ASP A 141 -17.20 2.37 12.08
CA ASP A 141 -18.34 2.48 11.17
C ASP A 141 -18.27 3.79 10.38
N SER A 142 -17.90 4.88 11.04
CA SER A 142 -17.66 6.18 10.41
C SER A 142 -16.46 6.11 9.45
N ALA A 143 -15.38 5.43 9.84
CA ALA A 143 -14.23 5.18 8.97
C ALA A 143 -14.64 4.41 7.71
N GLY A 144 -15.44 3.35 7.85
CA GLY A 144 -15.96 2.59 6.72
C GLY A 144 -16.81 3.43 5.77
N LYS A 145 -17.68 4.30 6.28
CA LYS A 145 -18.50 5.23 5.48
C LYS A 145 -17.64 6.25 4.73
N GLN A 146 -16.63 6.82 5.40
CA GLN A 146 -15.69 7.76 4.75
C GLN A 146 -14.94 7.11 3.59
N VAL A 147 -14.49 5.86 3.77
CA VAL A 147 -13.80 5.12 2.71
C VAL A 147 -14.73 4.80 1.55
N LEU A 148 -15.97 4.39 1.81
CA LEU A 148 -16.97 4.17 0.76
C LEU A 148 -17.28 5.45 -0.01
N GLU A 149 -17.46 6.59 0.67
CA GLU A 149 -17.64 7.90 0.04
C GLU A 149 -16.41 8.26 -0.81
N SER A 150 -15.21 8.00 -0.33
CA SER A 150 -13.98 8.24 -1.09
C SER A 150 -13.91 7.41 -2.38
N VAL A 151 -14.38 6.16 -2.37
CA VAL A 151 -14.47 5.31 -3.58
C VAL A 151 -15.48 5.88 -4.57
N ASP A 152 -16.64 6.36 -4.08
CA ASP A 152 -17.67 6.95 -4.94
C ASP A 152 -17.16 8.23 -5.63
N LEU A 153 -16.51 9.13 -4.88
CA LEU A 153 -15.93 10.36 -5.42
C LEU A 153 -14.85 10.09 -6.46
N ALA A 154 -13.92 9.15 -6.16
CA ALA A 154 -12.88 8.76 -7.11
C ALA A 154 -13.46 8.11 -8.37
N SER A 155 -14.50 7.29 -8.22
CA SER A 155 -15.21 6.69 -9.36
C SER A 155 -15.89 7.74 -10.23
N GLN A 156 -16.49 8.78 -9.62
CA GLN A 156 -17.06 9.91 -10.35
C GLN A 156 -15.98 10.70 -11.10
N ALA A 157 -14.80 10.89 -10.52
CA ALA A 157 -13.68 11.56 -11.19
C ALA A 157 -13.24 10.80 -12.44
N VAL A 158 -13.07 9.47 -12.33
CA VAL A 158 -12.75 8.59 -13.47
C VAL A 158 -13.84 8.65 -14.54
N ALA A 159 -15.13 8.60 -14.15
CA ALA A 159 -16.25 8.69 -15.09
C ALA A 159 -16.30 10.03 -15.85
N MET A 160 -15.73 11.10 -15.32
CA MET A 160 -15.63 12.39 -16.02
C MET A 160 -14.51 12.40 -17.07
N ASP A 161 -13.45 11.64 -16.84
CA ASP A 161 -12.31 11.53 -17.77
C ASP A 161 -11.56 10.21 -17.56
N GLU A 162 -11.88 9.23 -18.40
CA GLU A 162 -11.26 7.89 -18.35
C GLU A 162 -9.78 7.89 -18.83
N GLN A 163 -9.30 8.99 -19.43
CA GLN A 163 -7.90 9.13 -19.83
C GLN A 163 -7.04 9.80 -18.74
N ASP A 164 -7.65 10.26 -17.64
CA ASP A 164 -6.94 10.84 -16.50
C ASP A 164 -6.34 9.75 -15.59
N GLY A 165 -5.07 9.44 -15.78
CA GLY A 165 -4.36 8.43 -14.98
C GLY A 165 -4.32 8.74 -13.50
N THR A 166 -4.27 10.01 -13.11
CA THR A 166 -4.31 10.42 -11.69
C THR A 166 -5.64 10.03 -11.03
N SER A 167 -6.78 10.21 -11.72
CA SER A 167 -8.07 9.76 -11.19
C SER A 167 -8.13 8.24 -10.98
N TRP A 168 -7.57 7.45 -11.90
CA TRP A 168 -7.43 6.01 -11.74
C TRP A 168 -6.52 5.62 -10.58
N TYR A 169 -5.41 6.34 -10.39
CA TYR A 169 -4.50 6.13 -9.27
C TYR A 169 -5.20 6.38 -7.92
N ILE A 170 -5.93 7.49 -7.80
CA ILE A 170 -6.70 7.81 -6.59
C ILE A 170 -7.79 6.77 -6.33
N LEU A 171 -8.45 6.27 -7.38
CA LEU A 171 -9.42 5.19 -7.26
C LEU A 171 -8.76 3.88 -6.78
N GLY A 172 -7.57 3.57 -7.27
CA GLY A 172 -6.75 2.44 -6.78
C GLY A 172 -6.47 2.55 -5.28
N ASN A 173 -6.04 3.72 -4.80
CA ASN A 173 -5.82 4.00 -3.39
C ASN A 173 -7.12 3.90 -2.56
N ALA A 174 -8.26 4.32 -3.12
CA ALA A 174 -9.56 4.22 -2.46
C ALA A 174 -10.00 2.75 -2.29
N TYR A 175 -9.84 1.92 -3.32
CA TYR A 175 -10.08 0.48 -3.23
C TYR A 175 -9.10 -0.22 -2.28
N LEU A 176 -7.84 0.20 -2.24
CA LEU A 176 -6.86 -0.31 -1.27
C LEU A 176 -7.30 -0.03 0.17
N SER A 177 -7.75 1.19 0.45
CA SER A 177 -8.30 1.55 1.76
C SER A 177 -9.55 0.71 2.08
N LEU A 178 -10.45 0.54 1.11
CA LEU A 178 -11.66 -0.25 1.29
C LEU A 178 -11.33 -1.74 1.54
N PHE A 179 -10.31 -2.29 0.88
CA PHE A 179 -9.85 -3.65 1.12
C PHE A 179 -9.52 -3.88 2.59
N PHE A 180 -8.73 -3.01 3.21
CA PHE A 180 -8.36 -3.15 4.62
C PHE A 180 -9.50 -2.86 5.59
N THR A 181 -10.36 -1.90 5.30
CA THR A 181 -11.49 -1.55 6.19
C THR A 181 -12.67 -2.53 6.11
N SER A 182 -12.79 -3.28 5.01
CA SER A 182 -13.89 -4.25 4.79
C SER A 182 -13.52 -5.71 5.13
N GLY A 183 -12.55 -5.92 6.00
CA GLY A 183 -12.10 -7.26 6.38
C GLY A 183 -11.32 -8.00 5.30
N GLN A 184 -10.61 -7.27 4.45
CA GLN A 184 -9.68 -7.79 3.44
C GLN A 184 -10.36 -8.64 2.35
N ASN A 185 -11.53 -8.19 1.91
CA ASN A 185 -12.25 -8.83 0.81
C ASN A 185 -11.43 -8.70 -0.50
N GLN A 186 -10.99 -9.85 -1.03
CA GLN A 186 -10.14 -9.96 -2.22
C GLN A 186 -10.72 -9.27 -3.48
N GLN A 187 -12.04 -9.08 -3.56
CA GLN A 187 -12.64 -8.32 -4.65
C GLN A 187 -12.12 -6.88 -4.72
N PHE A 188 -11.81 -6.27 -3.58
CA PHE A 188 -11.32 -4.89 -3.54
C PHE A 188 -9.82 -4.79 -3.86
N SER A 189 -9.00 -5.76 -3.45
CA SER A 189 -7.60 -5.80 -3.90
C SER A 189 -7.48 -5.98 -5.41
N THR A 190 -8.32 -6.83 -6.01
CA THR A 190 -8.41 -7.00 -7.47
C THR A 190 -8.80 -5.69 -8.18
N LYS A 191 -9.79 -4.95 -7.64
CA LYS A 191 -10.18 -3.65 -8.18
C LYS A 191 -9.06 -2.60 -8.04
N ALA A 192 -8.33 -2.60 -6.92
CA ALA A 192 -7.18 -1.73 -6.74
C ALA A 192 -6.08 -2.00 -7.78
N PHE A 193 -5.71 -3.28 -8.00
CA PHE A 193 -4.75 -3.65 -9.04
C PHE A 193 -5.21 -3.21 -10.44
N SER A 194 -6.49 -3.41 -10.76
CA SER A 194 -7.05 -3.01 -12.05
C SER A 194 -6.98 -1.49 -12.24
N ALA A 195 -7.29 -0.71 -11.20
CA ALA A 195 -7.23 0.74 -11.25
C ALA A 195 -5.79 1.25 -11.42
N TYR A 196 -4.81 0.69 -10.68
CA TYR A 196 -3.40 1.04 -10.86
C TYR A 196 -2.88 0.67 -12.26
N ALA A 197 -3.26 -0.49 -12.79
CA ALA A 197 -2.87 -0.89 -14.13
C ALA A 197 -3.48 0.01 -15.21
N GLN A 198 -4.74 0.43 -15.02
CA GLN A 198 -5.40 1.36 -15.93
C GLN A 198 -4.75 2.75 -15.88
N SER A 199 -4.41 3.25 -14.67
CA SER A 199 -3.68 4.50 -14.50
C SER A 199 -2.39 4.53 -15.33
N GLU A 200 -1.57 3.50 -15.20
CA GLU A 200 -0.31 3.36 -15.93
C GLU A 200 -0.51 3.25 -17.46
N LYS A 201 -1.59 2.61 -17.89
CA LYS A 201 -1.90 2.38 -19.30
C LYS A 201 -2.36 3.62 -20.04
N VAL A 202 -3.22 4.44 -19.41
CA VAL A 202 -3.87 5.57 -20.08
C VAL A 202 -3.05 6.83 -20.04
N ASP A 203 -2.14 6.97 -19.06
CA ASP A 203 -1.43 8.21 -18.81
C ASP A 203 0.06 7.96 -18.53
N LYS A 204 0.93 8.50 -19.40
CA LYS A 204 2.37 8.42 -19.24
C LYS A 204 2.88 9.18 -18.00
N VAL A 205 2.22 10.28 -17.63
CA VAL A 205 2.55 11.04 -16.42
C VAL A 205 2.32 10.17 -15.21
N ALA A 206 1.15 9.53 -15.09
CA ALA A 206 0.86 8.60 -14.02
C ALA A 206 1.83 7.40 -13.99
N SER A 207 2.26 6.88 -15.16
CA SER A 207 3.26 5.81 -15.24
C SER A 207 4.65 6.21 -14.74
N SER A 208 4.90 7.51 -14.60
CA SER A 208 6.14 8.09 -14.05
C SER A 208 6.01 8.55 -12.59
N SER A 209 4.90 8.21 -11.90
CA SER A 209 4.70 8.49 -10.49
C SER A 209 5.37 7.43 -9.62
N PRO A 210 6.35 7.78 -8.77
CA PRO A 210 6.96 6.85 -7.83
C PRO A 210 5.94 6.32 -6.81
N GLU A 211 4.96 7.13 -6.41
CA GLU A 211 3.92 6.75 -5.44
C GLU A 211 2.99 5.67 -5.99
N LEU A 212 2.65 5.71 -7.28
CA LEU A 212 1.84 4.66 -7.92
C LEU A 212 2.55 3.31 -7.83
N HIS A 213 3.82 3.27 -8.23
CA HIS A 213 4.62 2.05 -8.20
C HIS A 213 4.82 1.54 -6.78
N PHE A 214 5.06 2.44 -5.81
CA PHE A 214 5.22 2.11 -4.40
C PHE A 214 3.93 1.54 -3.78
N ASN A 215 2.79 2.21 -3.95
CA ASN A 215 1.52 1.77 -3.38
C ASN A 215 1.08 0.42 -3.97
N ARG A 216 1.24 0.24 -5.28
CA ARG A 216 0.99 -1.04 -5.93
C ARG A 216 1.95 -2.13 -5.45
N ALA A 217 3.23 -1.80 -5.24
CA ALA A 217 4.22 -2.75 -4.72
C ALA A 217 3.90 -3.20 -3.29
N ASN A 218 3.43 -2.31 -2.43
CA ASN A 218 2.96 -2.65 -1.09
C ASN A 218 1.80 -3.67 -1.14
N LEU A 219 0.85 -3.49 -2.06
CA LEU A 219 -0.25 -4.43 -2.24
C LEU A 219 0.26 -5.78 -2.83
N PHE A 220 1.18 -5.76 -3.78
CA PHE A 220 1.84 -6.97 -4.28
C PHE A 220 2.57 -7.72 -3.15
N GLN A 221 3.29 -7.02 -2.28
CA GLN A 221 3.96 -7.64 -1.13
C GLN A 221 2.96 -8.27 -0.17
N TYR A 222 1.83 -7.59 0.12
CA TYR A 222 0.76 -8.13 0.96
C TYR A 222 0.15 -9.42 0.36
N GLU A 223 -0.07 -9.44 -0.95
CA GLU A 223 -0.58 -10.62 -1.66
C GLU A 223 0.50 -11.70 -1.92
N GLU A 224 1.72 -11.47 -1.40
CA GLU A 224 2.89 -12.35 -1.57
C GLU A 224 3.33 -12.55 -3.04
N MET A 225 3.04 -11.57 -3.88
CA MET A 225 3.54 -11.47 -5.26
C MET A 225 4.92 -10.79 -5.27
N PHE A 226 5.90 -11.42 -4.64
CA PHE A 226 7.18 -10.80 -4.30
C PHE A 226 7.98 -10.30 -5.51
N SER A 227 7.96 -11.01 -6.65
CA SER A 227 8.64 -10.54 -7.87
C SER A 227 8.07 -9.19 -8.34
N SER A 228 6.74 -9.06 -8.35
CA SER A 228 6.07 -7.80 -8.73
C SER A 228 6.30 -6.69 -7.71
N ALA A 229 6.35 -7.03 -6.42
CA ALA A 229 6.66 -6.07 -5.37
C ALA A 229 8.07 -5.50 -5.52
N LEU A 230 9.08 -6.36 -5.69
CA LEU A 230 10.48 -5.95 -5.90
C LEU A 230 10.63 -5.08 -7.16
N ALA A 231 10.01 -5.48 -8.28
CA ALA A 231 10.03 -4.69 -9.51
C ALA A 231 9.40 -3.30 -9.31
N GLY A 232 8.29 -3.23 -8.56
CA GLY A 232 7.61 -1.97 -8.23
C GLY A 232 8.46 -1.06 -7.34
N TYR A 233 9.08 -1.59 -6.29
CA TYR A 233 10.00 -0.81 -5.43
C TYR A 233 11.23 -0.30 -6.19
N SER A 234 11.86 -1.17 -7.01
CA SER A 234 12.97 -0.76 -7.88
C SER A 234 12.56 0.35 -8.84
N ARG A 235 11.36 0.26 -9.46
CA ARG A 235 10.87 1.29 -10.38
C ARG A 235 10.61 2.61 -9.65
N ALA A 236 9.96 2.56 -8.49
CA ALA A 236 9.72 3.74 -7.68
C ALA A 236 11.02 4.43 -7.26
N ALA A 237 12.02 3.66 -6.79
CA ALA A 237 13.32 4.17 -6.39
C ALA A 237 14.12 4.78 -7.57
N ALA A 238 13.94 4.26 -8.78
CA ALA A 238 14.56 4.84 -9.98
C ALA A 238 13.91 6.17 -10.39
N LEU A 239 12.60 6.34 -10.14
CA LEU A 239 11.85 7.56 -10.44
C LEU A 239 12.10 8.68 -9.41
N ASP A 240 12.29 8.31 -8.14
CA ASP A 240 12.67 9.24 -7.07
C ASP A 240 13.76 8.64 -6.15
N PRO A 241 15.04 8.79 -6.53
CA PRO A 241 16.16 8.32 -5.70
C PRO A 241 16.32 9.08 -4.38
N SER A 242 15.72 10.26 -4.25
CA SER A 242 15.79 11.06 -3.02
C SER A 242 14.90 10.52 -1.90
N TRP A 243 13.89 9.72 -2.25
CA TRP A 243 12.99 9.10 -1.30
C TRP A 243 13.58 7.80 -0.72
N ALA A 244 14.35 7.96 0.36
CA ALA A 244 15.14 6.87 0.96
C ALA A 244 14.32 5.63 1.37
N GLU A 245 13.02 5.81 1.70
CA GLU A 245 12.14 4.70 2.09
C GLU A 245 11.98 3.67 0.95
N LEU A 246 11.97 4.11 -0.32
CA LEU A 246 11.81 3.24 -1.49
C LEU A 246 12.94 2.21 -1.58
N THR A 247 14.18 2.69 -1.50
CA THR A 247 15.37 1.83 -1.51
C THR A 247 15.41 0.93 -0.27
N ALA A 248 14.99 1.45 0.89
CA ALA A 248 14.92 0.66 2.12
C ALA A 248 13.91 -0.48 2.02
N LYS A 249 12.74 -0.27 1.39
CA LYS A 249 11.71 -1.31 1.21
C LYS A 249 12.17 -2.44 0.31
N GLU A 250 12.81 -2.14 -0.83
CA GLU A 250 13.40 -3.16 -1.71
C GLU A 250 14.42 -4.00 -0.95
N LYS A 251 15.34 -3.35 -0.25
CA LYS A 251 16.37 -4.01 0.55
C LYS A 251 15.78 -4.88 1.66
N GLN A 252 14.82 -4.37 2.43
CA GLN A 252 14.14 -5.11 3.49
C GLN A 252 13.44 -6.37 2.97
N LEU A 253 12.80 -6.28 1.81
CA LEU A 253 12.15 -7.44 1.20
C LEU A 253 13.16 -8.47 0.72
N LEU A 254 14.27 -8.07 0.12
CA LEU A 254 15.36 -8.98 -0.28
C LEU A 254 15.98 -9.67 0.92
N GLU A 255 16.32 -8.95 1.99
CA GLU A 255 16.86 -9.51 3.24
C GLU A 255 15.87 -10.50 3.89
N TYR A 256 14.58 -10.20 3.81
CA TYR A 256 13.54 -11.13 4.29
C TYR A 256 13.54 -12.42 3.48
N LEU A 257 13.55 -12.35 2.14
CA LEU A 257 13.53 -13.50 1.26
C LEU A 257 14.80 -14.38 1.43
N GLU A 258 15.97 -13.77 1.54
CA GLU A 258 17.22 -14.48 1.84
C GLU A 258 17.13 -15.25 3.15
N LYS A 259 16.71 -14.54 4.22
CA LYS A 259 16.64 -15.12 5.55
C LYS A 259 15.61 -16.24 5.66
N VAL A 260 14.44 -16.06 5.03
CA VAL A 260 13.38 -17.08 5.03
C VAL A 260 13.82 -18.32 4.27
N THR A 261 14.43 -18.17 3.09
CA THR A 261 14.92 -19.28 2.27
C THR A 261 16.03 -20.04 3.02
N GLU A 262 17.02 -19.34 3.55
CA GLU A 262 18.12 -19.95 4.32
C GLU A 262 17.61 -20.74 5.55
N LEU A 263 16.69 -20.15 6.31
CA LEU A 263 16.15 -20.79 7.50
C LEU A 263 15.24 -21.97 7.17
N ALA A 264 14.48 -21.92 6.09
CA ALA A 264 13.65 -23.03 5.64
C ALA A 264 14.49 -24.22 5.19
N GLU A 265 15.52 -24.01 4.37
CA GLU A 265 16.46 -25.04 3.91
C GLU A 265 17.19 -25.70 5.07
N ASN A 266 17.60 -24.92 6.06
CA ASN A 266 18.37 -25.39 7.21
C ASN A 266 17.52 -25.72 8.45
N LYS A 267 16.18 -25.87 8.31
CA LYS A 267 15.26 -26.19 9.40
C LYS A 267 15.48 -25.31 10.65
N GLY A 268 15.64 -24.00 10.42
CA GLY A 268 15.92 -23.03 11.48
C GLY A 268 17.30 -23.18 12.16
N LYS A 269 18.24 -23.88 11.55
CA LYS A 269 19.57 -24.21 12.12
C LYS A 269 19.47 -24.97 13.46
N VAL A 270 18.37 -25.69 13.69
CA VAL A 270 18.17 -26.50 14.89
C VAL A 270 19.07 -27.75 14.82
N LYS A 271 19.84 -28.01 15.89
CA LYS A 271 20.71 -29.19 15.96
C LYS A 271 19.88 -30.49 15.83
N ALA A 272 20.34 -31.45 15.03
CA ALA A 272 19.65 -32.71 14.71
C ALA A 272 19.12 -33.45 15.96
N ARG A 273 19.92 -33.50 17.06
CA ARG A 273 19.46 -34.13 18.32
C ARG A 273 18.24 -33.41 18.91
N ARG A 274 18.26 -32.06 18.93
CA ARG A 274 17.14 -31.25 19.45
C ARG A 274 15.91 -31.41 18.57
N LEU A 275 16.08 -31.39 17.24
CA LEU A 275 15.02 -31.61 16.29
C LEU A 275 14.33 -32.95 16.52
N ARG A 276 15.08 -34.06 16.62
CA ARG A 276 14.52 -35.37 16.91
C ARG A 276 13.73 -35.39 18.22
N THR A 277 14.25 -34.77 19.29
CA THR A 277 13.53 -34.65 20.57
C THR A 277 12.23 -33.85 20.44
N MET A 278 12.25 -32.77 19.65
CA MET A 278 11.05 -31.99 19.39
C MET A 278 9.99 -32.79 18.63
N LEU A 279 10.41 -33.53 17.60
CA LEU A 279 9.50 -34.34 16.78
C LEU A 279 8.98 -35.57 17.50
N SER A 280 9.76 -36.22 18.37
CA SER A 280 9.27 -37.33 19.22
C SER A 280 8.15 -36.90 20.17
N ASN A 281 8.07 -35.61 20.50
CA ASN A 281 7.00 -35.04 21.31
C ASN A 281 5.80 -34.52 20.47
N LEU A 282 5.83 -34.73 19.15
CA LEU A 282 4.73 -34.36 18.27
C LEU A 282 3.68 -35.48 18.31
N SER A 283 2.60 -35.25 18.98
CA SER A 283 1.51 -36.24 19.16
C SER A 283 0.19 -35.76 18.56
N SER A 284 -0.72 -36.68 18.29
CA SER A 284 -2.07 -36.37 17.80
C SER A 284 -2.87 -35.50 18.76
N SER A 285 -2.52 -35.51 20.08
CA SER A 285 -3.14 -34.60 21.05
C SER A 285 -2.90 -33.14 20.76
N ALA A 286 -1.83 -32.80 20.02
CA ALA A 286 -1.56 -31.42 19.57
C ALA A 286 -2.58 -30.88 18.54
N LEU A 287 -3.33 -31.79 17.87
CA LEU A 287 -4.45 -31.40 16.99
C LEU A 287 -5.53 -30.63 17.75
N GLY A 288 -5.63 -30.84 19.07
CA GLY A 288 -6.59 -30.13 19.92
C GLY A 288 -8.00 -30.17 19.35
N PRO A 289 -8.67 -29.04 19.21
CA PRO A 289 -10.04 -28.98 18.69
C PRO A 289 -10.26 -29.58 17.29
N CYS A 290 -9.23 -29.63 16.43
CA CYS A 290 -9.33 -30.15 15.06
C CYS A 290 -9.66 -31.65 15.00
N SER A 291 -9.40 -32.40 16.08
CA SER A 291 -9.75 -33.81 16.17
C SER A 291 -11.22 -34.06 16.56
N SER A 292 -11.96 -33.01 16.95
CA SER A 292 -13.36 -33.12 17.35
C SER A 292 -14.30 -33.26 16.14
N PRO A 293 -15.29 -34.18 16.21
CA PRO A 293 -16.34 -34.26 15.19
C PRO A 293 -17.19 -32.96 15.06
N GLN A 294 -17.15 -32.10 16.10
CA GLN A 294 -17.89 -30.84 16.16
C GLN A 294 -17.01 -29.63 15.77
N PHE A 295 -15.77 -29.87 15.34
CA PHE A 295 -14.91 -28.78 14.92
C PHE A 295 -15.47 -28.08 13.69
N ARG A 296 -15.52 -26.75 13.71
CA ARG A 296 -15.87 -25.92 12.57
C ARG A 296 -14.62 -25.39 11.96
N SER A 297 -14.33 -25.82 10.74
CA SER A 297 -13.14 -25.41 9.99
C SER A 297 -13.27 -23.98 9.42
N PRO A 298 -12.16 -23.36 8.96
CA PRO A 298 -12.19 -22.06 8.30
C PRO A 298 -13.13 -21.98 7.10
N SER A 299 -13.27 -23.06 6.33
CA SER A 299 -14.22 -23.16 5.21
C SER A 299 -15.70 -23.32 5.62
N GLY A 300 -15.96 -23.42 6.94
CA GLY A 300 -17.30 -23.64 7.48
C GLY A 300 -17.73 -25.10 7.57
N ARG A 301 -16.91 -26.05 7.15
CA ARG A 301 -17.16 -27.50 7.29
C ARG A 301 -17.18 -27.90 8.77
N VAL A 302 -18.11 -28.74 9.14
CA VAL A 302 -18.18 -29.34 10.49
C VAL A 302 -17.66 -30.76 10.42
N GLY A 303 -16.71 -31.11 11.28
CA GLY A 303 -16.10 -32.43 11.37
C GLY A 303 -14.65 -32.39 11.81
N SER A 304 -14.09 -33.54 12.17
CA SER A 304 -12.65 -33.67 12.43
C SER A 304 -11.86 -33.46 11.15
N LEU A 305 -10.69 -32.88 11.27
CA LEU A 305 -9.75 -32.76 10.18
C LEU A 305 -8.74 -33.90 10.19
N GLU A 306 -8.39 -34.39 9.00
CA GLU A 306 -7.36 -35.41 8.83
C GLU A 306 -5.97 -34.78 8.93
N PRO A 307 -5.08 -35.27 9.84
CA PRO A 307 -3.71 -34.81 9.89
C PRO A 307 -2.94 -35.29 8.67
N VAL A 308 -2.24 -34.37 8.01
CA VAL A 308 -1.43 -34.68 6.82
C VAL A 308 0.00 -34.14 6.98
N THR A 309 0.95 -34.74 6.24
CA THR A 309 2.32 -34.27 6.19
C THR A 309 2.44 -33.01 5.32
N LEU A 310 3.43 -32.17 5.61
CA LEU A 310 3.66 -30.93 4.84
C LEU A 310 4.03 -31.23 3.38
N SER A 311 4.67 -32.36 3.13
CA SER A 311 5.05 -32.82 1.77
C SER A 311 3.83 -33.16 0.91
N SER A 312 2.71 -33.63 1.52
CA SER A 312 1.49 -34.03 0.81
C SER A 312 0.56 -32.88 0.43
N LEU A 313 0.82 -31.66 0.93
CA LEU A 313 -0.01 -30.49 0.65
C LEU A 313 0.06 -30.12 -0.84
N LYS A 314 -1.11 -29.81 -1.40
CA LYS A 314 -1.27 -29.33 -2.78
C LYS A 314 -1.25 -27.81 -2.81
N HIS A 315 -0.76 -27.22 -3.92
CA HIS A 315 -0.85 -25.79 -4.13
C HIS A 315 -2.31 -25.30 -4.04
N GLY A 316 -2.50 -24.19 -3.34
CA GLY A 316 -3.83 -23.64 -3.05
C GLY A 316 -4.42 -24.17 -1.75
N HIS A 317 -5.71 -24.15 -1.63
CA HIS A 317 -6.48 -24.56 -0.45
C HIS A 317 -6.52 -26.09 -0.29
N ASN A 318 -6.23 -26.57 0.92
CA ASN A 318 -6.26 -28.00 1.27
C ASN A 318 -7.44 -28.27 2.24
N ALA A 319 -8.65 -28.36 1.70
CA ALA A 319 -9.87 -28.55 2.49
C ALA A 319 -9.93 -29.90 3.20
N GLY A 320 -10.46 -29.92 4.42
CA GLY A 320 -10.71 -31.13 5.21
C GLY A 320 -9.49 -31.73 5.89
N VAL A 321 -8.31 -31.14 5.76
CA VAL A 321 -7.05 -31.62 6.35
C VAL A 321 -6.45 -30.58 7.31
N ALA A 322 -5.54 -31.04 8.16
CA ALA A 322 -4.79 -30.19 9.08
C ALA A 322 -3.29 -30.49 8.98
N ALA A 323 -2.48 -29.45 8.82
CA ALA A 323 -1.02 -29.56 8.91
C ALA A 323 -0.57 -29.39 10.35
N LEU A 324 0.24 -30.32 10.84
CA LEU A 324 0.79 -30.31 12.20
C LEU A 324 2.32 -30.32 12.15
N GLY A 325 2.96 -29.46 12.94
CA GLY A 325 4.43 -29.42 13.03
C GLY A 325 4.93 -28.71 14.27
N LYS A 326 6.25 -28.76 14.44
CA LYS A 326 7.01 -28.07 15.48
C LYS A 326 7.68 -26.81 14.91
N VAL A 327 7.54 -25.70 15.61
CA VAL A 327 8.21 -24.45 15.25
C VAL A 327 9.74 -24.59 15.40
N VAL A 328 10.48 -24.26 14.35
CA VAL A 328 11.95 -24.36 14.32
C VAL A 328 12.64 -22.99 14.20
N PHE A 329 11.95 -21.97 13.71
CA PHE A 329 12.39 -20.57 13.73
C PHE A 329 11.19 -19.63 13.75
N SER A 330 11.41 -18.40 14.18
CA SER A 330 10.45 -17.30 14.04
C SER A 330 11.19 -16.01 13.70
N LEU A 331 10.56 -15.19 12.91
CA LEU A 331 11.01 -13.85 12.51
C LEU A 331 10.02 -12.84 13.04
N ALA A 332 10.48 -11.96 13.92
CA ALA A 332 9.64 -10.89 14.46
C ALA A 332 9.08 -9.99 13.35
N SER A 333 7.90 -9.44 13.57
CA SER A 333 7.17 -8.62 12.59
C SER A 333 7.62 -7.15 12.52
N GLU A 334 8.74 -6.77 13.14
CA GLU A 334 9.22 -5.38 13.15
C GLU A 334 9.27 -4.80 11.73
N GLY A 335 8.35 -3.87 11.44
CA GLY A 335 8.21 -3.25 10.12
C GLY A 335 7.75 -4.19 8.99
N ARG A 336 7.29 -5.40 9.29
CA ARG A 336 6.81 -6.39 8.31
C ARG A 336 5.29 -6.54 8.35
N MET A 337 4.71 -6.86 7.21
CA MET A 337 3.25 -7.04 7.07
C MET A 337 2.74 -8.32 7.72
N ALA A 338 3.59 -9.34 7.90
CA ALA A 338 3.21 -10.64 8.45
C ALA A 338 4.25 -11.14 9.47
N PHE A 339 3.78 -11.84 10.50
CA PHE A 339 4.61 -12.66 11.37
C PHE A 339 4.99 -13.94 10.63
N THR A 340 6.27 -14.25 10.56
CA THR A 340 6.77 -15.41 9.81
C THR A 340 7.47 -16.39 10.75
N PHE A 341 7.15 -17.68 10.61
CA PHE A 341 7.87 -18.76 11.29
C PHE A 341 8.04 -19.97 10.38
N GLY A 342 8.93 -20.86 10.74
CA GLY A 342 9.07 -22.16 10.08
C GLY A 342 8.64 -23.29 10.99
N MET A 343 7.94 -24.25 10.42
CA MET A 343 7.58 -25.47 11.12
C MET A 343 8.07 -26.73 10.40
N VAL A 344 8.34 -27.78 11.16
CA VAL A 344 8.80 -29.07 10.66
C VAL A 344 7.82 -30.16 11.14
N ASP A 345 7.41 -31.04 10.23
CA ASP A 345 6.52 -32.16 10.52
C ASP A 345 7.27 -33.44 10.90
N SER A 346 6.52 -34.54 11.07
CA SER A 346 7.08 -35.87 11.42
C SER A 346 7.99 -36.47 10.36
N GLU A 347 7.88 -36.03 9.10
CA GLU A 347 8.74 -36.44 7.99
C GLU A 347 9.96 -35.54 7.82
N GLU A 348 10.21 -34.66 8.77
CA GLU A 348 11.25 -33.64 8.73
C GLU A 348 11.16 -32.67 7.55
N THR A 349 9.99 -32.53 6.94
CA THR A 349 9.73 -31.50 5.95
C THR A 349 9.59 -30.15 6.64
N CYS A 350 10.38 -29.14 6.19
CA CYS A 350 10.29 -27.78 6.72
C CYS A 350 9.45 -26.90 5.78
N MET A 351 8.57 -26.10 6.36
CA MET A 351 7.74 -25.15 5.61
C MET A 351 7.64 -23.82 6.33
N VAL A 352 7.66 -22.75 5.56
CA VAL A 352 7.43 -21.38 6.03
C VAL A 352 5.95 -21.16 6.28
N VAL A 353 5.62 -20.43 7.34
CA VAL A 353 4.25 -20.00 7.65
C VAL A 353 4.24 -18.49 7.80
N THR A 354 3.38 -17.81 7.06
CA THR A 354 3.16 -16.38 7.12
C THR A 354 1.79 -16.10 7.74
N VAL A 355 1.74 -15.38 8.86
CA VAL A 355 0.52 -15.09 9.62
C VAL A 355 0.25 -13.59 9.58
N TYR A 356 -0.89 -13.21 9.03
CA TYR A 356 -1.34 -11.83 8.92
C TYR A 356 -2.25 -11.43 10.08
N ASN A 357 -2.48 -10.14 10.24
CA ASN A 357 -3.38 -9.59 11.26
C ASN A 357 -3.01 -9.99 12.70
N THR A 358 -1.72 -10.12 12.98
CA THR A 358 -1.23 -10.47 14.32
C THR A 358 -1.10 -9.23 15.20
N ALA A 359 -1.49 -9.35 16.46
CA ALA A 359 -1.16 -8.35 17.47
C ALA A 359 0.36 -8.29 17.67
N ASN A 360 0.92 -7.11 17.99
CA ASN A 360 2.37 -6.93 18.17
C ASN A 360 2.98 -7.84 19.26
N SER A 361 2.18 -8.22 20.26
CA SER A 361 2.59 -9.12 21.32
C SER A 361 2.43 -10.60 20.97
N TRP A 362 1.80 -10.93 19.83
CA TRP A 362 1.56 -12.30 19.42
C TRP A 362 2.78 -12.92 18.74
N GLY A 363 3.00 -14.20 18.99
CA GLY A 363 4.03 -14.98 18.33
C GLY A 363 4.02 -16.43 18.80
N VAL A 364 4.84 -17.24 18.15
CA VAL A 364 5.11 -18.63 18.52
C VAL A 364 6.60 -18.81 18.85
N LEU A 365 6.88 -19.73 19.76
CA LEU A 365 8.24 -20.02 20.22
C LEU A 365 8.79 -21.28 19.56
N ILE A 366 10.11 -21.35 19.41
CA ILE A 366 10.79 -22.56 18.92
C ILE A 366 10.49 -23.74 19.86
N GLY A 367 9.89 -24.80 19.31
CA GLY A 367 9.45 -25.97 20.03
C GLY A 367 7.93 -26.06 20.24
N ASP A 368 7.20 -24.95 20.02
CA ASP A 368 5.73 -25.00 20.04
C ASP A 368 5.19 -25.98 18.98
N SER A 369 4.08 -26.67 19.32
CA SER A 369 3.31 -27.43 18.35
C SER A 369 2.29 -26.48 17.69
N VAL A 370 2.28 -26.42 16.38
CA VAL A 370 1.32 -25.62 15.64
C VAL A 370 0.51 -26.49 14.70
N VAL A 371 -0.81 -26.28 14.71
CA VAL A 371 -1.74 -26.90 13.76
C VAL A 371 -2.37 -25.80 12.92
N ILE A 372 -2.37 -26.01 11.62
CA ILE A 372 -2.98 -25.14 10.62
C ILE A 372 -4.14 -25.90 9.98
N PRO A 373 -5.40 -25.59 10.34
CA PRO A 373 -6.58 -26.15 9.69
C PRO A 373 -6.71 -25.65 8.25
N GLU A 374 -6.96 -26.56 7.33
CA GLU A 374 -7.21 -26.29 5.91
C GLU A 374 -6.16 -25.34 5.30
N PRO A 375 -4.85 -25.70 5.32
CA PRO A 375 -3.77 -24.80 4.97
C PRO A 375 -3.84 -24.32 3.51
N LEU A 376 -3.55 -23.04 3.29
CA LEU A 376 -3.38 -22.44 1.98
C LEU A 376 -1.90 -22.45 1.60
N LEU A 377 -1.49 -23.41 0.75
CA LEU A 377 -0.11 -23.53 0.29
C LEU A 377 0.16 -22.65 -0.91
N LYS A 378 1.20 -21.84 -0.81
CA LYS A 378 1.77 -21.03 -1.90
C LYS A 378 3.17 -21.52 -2.27
N ARG A 379 3.53 -21.38 -3.55
CA ARG A 379 4.89 -21.61 -4.07
C ARG A 379 5.44 -20.30 -4.58
N HIS A 380 6.67 -20.00 -4.18
CA HIS A 380 7.37 -18.79 -4.56
C HIS A 380 8.61 -19.16 -5.36
N SER A 381 8.69 -18.67 -6.59
CA SER A 381 9.88 -18.72 -7.43
C SER A 381 10.13 -17.28 -7.89
N ILE A 382 11.15 -16.65 -7.31
CA ILE A 382 11.38 -15.21 -7.40
C ILE A 382 12.76 -15.01 -8.00
N THR A 383 12.85 -14.24 -9.08
CA THR A 383 14.13 -13.77 -9.63
C THR A 383 14.10 -12.26 -9.65
N HIS A 384 15.10 -11.63 -9.03
CA HIS A 384 15.24 -10.18 -9.00
C HIS A 384 16.72 -9.81 -9.08
N LYS A 385 17.09 -9.07 -10.13
CA LYS A 385 18.50 -8.79 -10.47
C LYS A 385 19.29 -10.12 -10.59
N ASP A 386 20.31 -10.30 -9.77
CA ASP A 386 21.19 -11.47 -9.71
C ASP A 386 20.79 -12.52 -8.65
N LYS A 387 19.66 -12.32 -7.95
CA LYS A 387 19.20 -13.18 -6.85
C LYS A 387 17.99 -14.01 -7.26
N THR A 388 17.98 -15.25 -6.83
CA THR A 388 16.87 -16.20 -7.03
C THR A 388 16.49 -16.84 -5.71
N PHE A 389 15.18 -16.92 -5.44
CA PHE A 389 14.62 -17.53 -4.23
C PHE A 389 13.54 -18.53 -4.64
N ASP A 390 13.58 -19.74 -4.08
CA ASP A 390 12.56 -20.75 -4.30
C ASP A 390 12.17 -21.38 -2.95
N PHE A 391 10.94 -21.19 -2.53
CA PHE A 391 10.41 -21.76 -1.29
C PHE A 391 8.89 -21.93 -1.34
N LYS A 392 8.39 -22.73 -0.39
CA LYS A 392 6.94 -22.89 -0.17
C LYS A 392 6.56 -22.25 1.15
N SER A 393 5.37 -21.63 1.17
CA SER A 393 4.78 -21.08 2.38
C SER A 393 3.32 -21.48 2.55
N ILE A 394 2.88 -21.54 3.80
CA ILE A 394 1.47 -21.60 4.16
C ILE A 394 1.06 -20.19 4.60
N ARG A 395 0.09 -19.60 3.88
CA ARG A 395 -0.51 -18.32 4.27
C ARG A 395 -1.63 -18.55 5.28
N VAL A 396 -1.63 -17.76 6.33
CA VAL A 396 -2.65 -17.74 7.38
C VAL A 396 -3.13 -16.30 7.57
N ASP A 397 -4.39 -16.02 7.26
CA ASP A 397 -4.90 -14.63 7.24
C ASP A 397 -5.20 -14.08 8.65
N SER A 398 -5.24 -14.93 9.67
CA SER A 398 -5.42 -14.52 11.06
C SER A 398 -4.83 -15.54 12.03
N PRO A 399 -4.19 -15.11 13.13
CA PRO A 399 -3.72 -16.00 14.17
C PRO A 399 -4.87 -16.83 14.80
N LEU A 400 -6.12 -16.35 14.73
CA LEU A 400 -7.30 -17.09 15.24
C LEU A 400 -7.55 -18.42 14.52
N LEU A 401 -7.00 -18.58 13.31
CA LEU A 401 -7.08 -19.80 12.53
C LEU A 401 -6.08 -20.88 13.02
N LEU A 402 -5.15 -20.51 13.90
CA LEU A 402 -4.11 -21.41 14.40
C LEU A 402 -4.50 -22.08 15.72
N ILE A 403 -3.98 -23.29 15.91
CA ILE A 403 -3.98 -23.98 17.19
C ILE A 403 -2.52 -24.12 17.62
N VAL A 404 -2.18 -23.54 18.76
CA VAL A 404 -0.82 -23.56 19.30
C VAL A 404 -0.83 -24.33 20.61
N ASN A 405 0.01 -25.36 20.71
CA ASN A 405 0.07 -26.28 21.86
C ASN A 405 -1.33 -26.84 22.28
N GLY A 406 -2.11 -27.22 21.26
CA GLY A 406 -3.45 -27.77 21.43
C GLY A 406 -4.56 -26.78 21.77
N LYS A 407 -4.27 -25.46 21.80
CA LYS A 407 -5.21 -24.40 22.17
C LYS A 407 -5.48 -23.45 21.02
N LYS A 408 -6.78 -23.10 20.83
CA LYS A 408 -7.17 -22.01 19.93
C LYS A 408 -6.62 -20.67 20.42
N GLN A 409 -6.30 -19.80 19.47
CA GLN A 409 -5.89 -18.43 19.77
C GLN A 409 -7.12 -17.57 20.14
N ASN A 410 -6.92 -16.58 21.01
CA ASN A 410 -8.00 -15.70 21.48
C ASN A 410 -8.04 -14.42 20.62
N ILE A 411 -9.12 -13.64 20.74
CA ILE A 411 -9.33 -12.42 19.96
C ILE A 411 -8.24 -11.35 20.16
N HIS A 412 -7.58 -11.34 21.32
CA HIS A 412 -6.47 -10.39 21.58
C HIS A 412 -5.19 -10.72 20.82
N SER A 413 -5.13 -11.91 20.20
CA SER A 413 -4.03 -12.31 19.31
C SER A 413 -4.07 -11.59 17.97
N GLN A 414 -5.19 -10.97 17.63
CA GLN A 414 -5.44 -10.35 16.33
C GLN A 414 -5.55 -8.84 16.42
N ILE A 415 -5.01 -8.18 15.41
CA ILE A 415 -5.30 -6.78 15.08
C ILE A 415 -5.53 -6.70 13.57
N VAL A 416 -6.27 -5.69 13.11
CA VAL A 416 -6.44 -5.47 11.67
C VAL A 416 -5.15 -4.86 11.11
N THR A 417 -4.50 -5.57 10.21
CA THR A 417 -3.33 -5.05 9.47
C THR A 417 -3.78 -3.97 8.50
N SER A 418 -3.07 -2.87 8.47
CA SER A 418 -3.22 -1.84 7.46
C SER A 418 -1.90 -1.62 6.74
N ILE A 419 -1.96 -1.27 5.45
CA ILE A 419 -0.80 -0.80 4.70
C ILE A 419 -0.85 0.72 4.68
N SER A 420 0.25 1.36 5.09
CA SER A 420 0.42 2.78 4.79
C SER A 420 0.60 2.95 3.28
N TYR A 421 -0.18 3.82 2.68
CA TYR A 421 0.04 4.28 1.32
C TYR A 421 0.34 5.77 1.35
N ARG A 422 1.18 6.22 0.43
CA ARG A 422 1.41 7.65 0.29
C ARG A 422 0.43 8.23 -0.72
N PRO A 423 -0.27 9.30 -0.35
CA PRO A 423 -0.97 10.10 -1.33
C PRO A 423 0.07 10.72 -2.27
N GLN A 424 -0.32 10.89 -3.53
CA GLN A 424 0.52 11.57 -4.50
C GLN A 424 0.71 13.03 -4.05
N HIS A 425 1.94 13.50 -4.03
CA HIS A 425 2.23 14.92 -3.96
C HIS A 425 2.02 15.50 -5.37
N GLU A 426 0.87 16.09 -5.61
CA GLU A 426 0.61 16.87 -6.82
C GLU A 426 1.19 18.26 -6.74
#